data_48baafeff26e68f2d862184c25cdc5a4
#
_entry.id   48baafeff26e68f2d862184c25cdc5a4
#
_cell.length_a   1.000
_cell.length_b   1.000
_cell.length_c   1.000
_cell.angle_alpha   90.00
_cell.angle_beta   90.00
_cell.angle_gamma   90.00
#
_symmetry.space_group_name_H-M   'P 1'
#
loop_
_entity.id
_entity.type
_entity.pdbx_description
1 polymer ?
#
loop_
_entity_poly.entity_id
_entity_poly.type
_entity_poly.pdbx_seq_one_letter_code
_entity_poly.pdbx_strand_id
1 'polypeptide(L)'
;MRKLFSLLAIAVFTTGVSAQQDTLKYRISLKDKAATEYSLKRPEKFLSERAIERRKKQNLPIDSTDLPVCRKYIDEIRQQGVTIVVTGKWNNFVTVSCNDTTLIDRIAALPFVLSTEKVWISPGADKPSMATERDSVINQPTMHPDSIYGRAITQIQLSNGDKLHEAGFKGQGMTIAVIDAGFHNVDKITAMQNIRILGTKDFVNPQACLLYTSPSPRDRSLS
;
A
#
# COMPACT_ATOMS: atom_id res chain seq x y z
N MET A 1 -64.58 -21.62 -34.03
CA MET A 1 -64.22 -21.26 -32.65
C MET A 1 -62.74 -21.72 -32.41
N ARG A 2 -61.81 -20.82 -32.59
CA ARG A 2 -60.34 -21.11 -32.38
C ARG A 2 -59.94 -20.56 -31.02
N LYS A 3 -59.57 -21.44 -30.08
CA LYS A 3 -59.07 -21.05 -28.77
C LYS A 3 -57.54 -20.79 -28.90
N LEU A 4 -57.16 -19.53 -28.74
CA LEU A 4 -55.77 -19.11 -28.60
C LEU A 4 -55.30 -19.43 -27.18
N PHE A 5 -54.33 -20.35 -27.04
CA PHE A 5 -53.58 -20.54 -25.78
C PHE A 5 -52.38 -19.60 -25.79
N SER A 6 -52.44 -18.60 -24.93
CA SER A 6 -51.34 -17.67 -24.68
C SER A 6 -50.38 -18.30 -23.66
N LEU A 7 -49.20 -18.73 -24.11
CA LEU A 7 -48.14 -19.24 -23.24
C LEU A 7 -47.40 -18.03 -22.66
N LEU A 8 -47.58 -17.77 -21.36
CA LEU A 8 -46.84 -16.77 -20.61
C LEU A 8 -45.49 -17.37 -20.18
N ALA A 9 -44.40 -17.02 -20.87
CA ALA A 9 -43.04 -17.41 -20.47
C ALA A 9 -42.59 -16.53 -19.34
N ILE A 10 -42.51 -17.05 -18.12
CA ILE A 10 -41.91 -16.40 -16.96
C ILE A 10 -40.39 -16.58 -17.07
N ALA A 11 -39.66 -15.52 -17.47
CA ALA A 11 -38.22 -15.46 -17.41
C ALA A 11 -37.78 -15.24 -15.95
N VAL A 12 -37.31 -16.28 -15.30
CA VAL A 12 -36.69 -16.19 -13.99
C VAL A 12 -35.27 -15.61 -14.17
N PHE A 13 -35.13 -14.31 -13.92
CA PHE A 13 -33.82 -13.69 -13.79
C PHE A 13 -33.20 -14.14 -12.46
N THR A 14 -32.32 -15.14 -12.50
CA THR A 14 -31.44 -15.44 -11.38
C THR A 14 -30.41 -14.34 -11.32
N THR A 15 -30.63 -13.34 -10.48
CA THR A 15 -29.54 -12.41 -10.07
C THR A 15 -28.53 -13.23 -9.30
N GLY A 16 -27.43 -13.56 -9.97
CA GLY A 16 -26.28 -14.17 -9.33
C GLY A 16 -25.76 -13.20 -8.28
N VAL A 17 -26.08 -13.47 -7.00
CA VAL A 17 -25.38 -12.84 -5.87
C VAL A 17 -23.95 -13.34 -5.95
N SER A 18 -23.07 -12.50 -6.48
CA SER A 18 -21.62 -12.72 -6.40
C SER A 18 -21.26 -12.61 -4.92
N ALA A 19 -21.18 -13.72 -4.23
CA ALA A 19 -20.60 -13.75 -2.89
C ALA A 19 -19.17 -13.21 -3.02
N GLN A 20 -18.93 -12.07 -2.44
CA GLN A 20 -17.60 -11.48 -2.35
C GLN A 20 -16.77 -12.42 -1.46
N GLN A 21 -16.00 -13.31 -2.10
CA GLN A 21 -15.14 -14.24 -1.38
C GLN A 21 -14.11 -13.44 -0.60
N ASP A 22 -14.04 -13.67 0.70
CA ASP A 22 -12.99 -13.13 1.56
C ASP A 22 -11.63 -13.48 0.97
N THR A 23 -10.89 -12.44 0.59
CA THR A 23 -9.58 -12.63 -0.02
C THR A 23 -8.53 -12.73 1.07
N LEU A 24 -7.89 -13.89 1.20
CA LEU A 24 -6.77 -14.09 2.13
C LEU A 24 -5.46 -13.66 1.47
N LYS A 25 -4.57 -13.03 2.24
CA LYS A 25 -3.22 -12.70 1.79
C LYS A 25 -2.19 -13.40 2.64
N TYR A 26 -1.20 -13.99 1.98
CA TYR A 26 -0.09 -14.70 2.60
C TYR A 26 1.23 -14.06 2.19
N ARG A 27 2.11 -13.91 3.16
CA ARG A 27 3.50 -13.54 2.96
C ARG A 27 4.31 -14.82 2.82
N ILE A 28 5.03 -14.92 1.71
CA ILE A 28 5.95 -16.02 1.40
C ILE A 28 7.36 -15.47 1.56
N SER A 29 8.06 -15.85 2.61
CA SER A 29 9.45 -15.47 2.83
C SER A 29 10.37 -16.43 2.06
N LEU A 30 11.39 -15.90 1.40
CA LEU A 30 12.29 -16.64 0.55
C LEU A 30 13.66 -16.78 1.22
N LYS A 31 14.32 -17.95 1.05
CA LYS A 31 15.61 -18.28 1.68
C LYS A 31 16.74 -17.40 1.15
N ASP A 32 16.77 -17.17 -0.16
CA ASP A 32 17.86 -16.51 -0.83
C ASP A 32 17.42 -15.78 -2.11
N LYS A 33 18.39 -15.24 -2.84
CA LYS A 33 18.24 -14.66 -4.16
C LYS A 33 19.20 -15.31 -5.18
N ALA A 34 19.56 -16.58 -4.97
CA ALA A 34 20.62 -17.25 -5.71
C ALA A 34 20.34 -17.36 -7.22
N ALA A 35 19.06 -17.51 -7.61
CA ALA A 35 18.66 -17.59 -9.01
C ALA A 35 18.37 -16.21 -9.64
N THR A 36 18.92 -15.12 -9.10
CA THR A 36 18.73 -13.77 -9.68
C THR A 36 19.54 -13.61 -10.97
N GLU A 37 18.97 -12.88 -11.91
CA GLU A 37 19.64 -12.44 -13.15
C GLU A 37 20.55 -11.22 -12.97
N TYR A 38 20.50 -10.58 -11.79
CA TYR A 38 21.21 -9.35 -11.48
C TYR A 38 22.55 -9.62 -10.79
N SER A 39 23.52 -8.74 -11.04
CA SER A 39 24.85 -8.77 -10.41
C SER A 39 25.12 -7.47 -9.67
N LEU A 40 25.66 -7.57 -8.46
CA LEU A 40 26.08 -6.41 -7.65
C LEU A 40 27.13 -5.55 -8.35
N LYS A 41 27.85 -6.11 -9.33
CA LYS A 41 28.83 -5.37 -10.14
C LYS A 41 28.19 -4.41 -11.13
N ARG A 42 26.89 -4.56 -11.41
CA ARG A 42 26.12 -3.72 -12.34
C ARG A 42 24.85 -3.19 -11.69
N PRO A 43 24.95 -2.33 -10.67
CA PRO A 43 23.83 -1.85 -9.89
C PRO A 43 22.83 -1.01 -10.71
N GLU A 44 23.24 -0.41 -11.80
CA GLU A 44 22.41 0.35 -12.72
C GLU A 44 21.30 -0.50 -13.38
N LYS A 45 21.41 -1.82 -13.33
CA LYS A 45 20.39 -2.75 -13.85
C LYS A 45 19.18 -2.92 -12.92
N PHE A 46 19.32 -2.58 -11.63
CA PHE A 46 18.25 -2.77 -10.64
C PHE A 46 18.08 -1.61 -9.66
N LEU A 47 18.97 -0.62 -9.65
CA LEU A 47 18.85 0.61 -8.89
C LEU A 47 18.77 1.80 -9.85
N SER A 48 18.00 2.82 -9.49
CA SER A 48 18.02 4.10 -10.21
C SER A 48 19.33 4.83 -9.95
N GLU A 49 19.75 5.65 -10.92
CA GLU A 49 20.92 6.51 -10.80
C GLU A 49 20.91 7.32 -9.49
N ARG A 50 19.77 7.94 -9.17
CA ARG A 50 19.57 8.67 -7.92
C ARG A 50 19.78 7.81 -6.68
N ALA A 51 19.41 6.53 -6.70
CA ALA A 51 19.63 5.62 -5.58
C ALA A 51 21.11 5.29 -5.42
N ILE A 52 21.83 5.12 -6.53
CA ILE A 52 23.27 4.88 -6.56
C ILE A 52 24.03 6.11 -6.04
N GLU A 53 23.70 7.30 -6.52
CA GLU A 53 24.31 8.56 -6.08
C GLU A 53 24.10 8.81 -4.58
N ARG A 54 22.86 8.60 -4.09
CA ARG A 54 22.56 8.74 -2.67
C ARG A 54 23.42 7.80 -1.81
N ARG A 55 23.57 6.54 -2.22
CA ARG A 55 24.43 5.58 -1.51
C ARG A 55 25.88 5.99 -1.51
N LYS A 56 26.41 6.46 -2.64
CA LYS A 56 27.77 7.01 -2.73
C LYS A 56 27.95 8.19 -1.77
N LYS A 57 27.00 9.14 -1.77
CA LYS A 57 27.04 10.31 -0.89
C LYS A 57 27.00 9.96 0.59
N GLN A 58 26.30 8.88 0.95
CA GLN A 58 26.16 8.42 2.32
C GLN A 58 27.15 7.32 2.72
N ASN A 59 28.09 6.96 1.85
CA ASN A 59 29.03 5.84 2.04
C ASN A 59 28.33 4.51 2.36
N LEU A 60 27.15 4.26 1.77
CA LEU A 60 26.41 3.02 1.96
C LEU A 60 26.79 2.02 0.86
N PRO A 61 27.25 0.80 1.20
CA PRO A 61 27.53 -0.22 0.20
C PRO A 61 26.25 -0.69 -0.47
N ILE A 62 26.40 -1.16 -1.70
CA ILE A 62 25.35 -1.90 -2.41
C ILE A 62 25.59 -3.38 -2.14
N ASP A 63 24.60 -4.07 -1.58
CA ASP A 63 24.71 -5.47 -1.17
C ASP A 63 23.55 -6.34 -1.69
N SER A 64 23.52 -7.60 -1.28
CA SER A 64 22.51 -8.57 -1.72
C SER A 64 21.07 -8.20 -1.35
N THR A 65 20.89 -7.36 -0.32
CA THR A 65 19.54 -6.90 0.08
C THR A 65 18.93 -5.97 -0.97
N ASP A 66 19.78 -5.27 -1.74
CA ASP A 66 19.35 -4.37 -2.81
C ASP A 66 18.89 -5.10 -4.07
N LEU A 67 19.32 -6.33 -4.26
CA LEU A 67 18.88 -7.14 -5.40
C LEU A 67 17.36 -7.32 -5.36
N PRO A 68 16.67 -7.26 -6.51
CA PRO A 68 15.26 -7.62 -6.60
C PRO A 68 15.01 -9.05 -6.13
N VAL A 69 13.78 -9.32 -5.75
CA VAL A 69 13.34 -10.71 -5.53
C VAL A 69 13.53 -11.49 -6.83
N CYS A 70 14.03 -12.71 -6.73
CA CYS A 70 14.33 -13.55 -7.88
C CYS A 70 13.08 -13.78 -8.73
N ARG A 71 13.13 -13.37 -10.00
CA ARG A 71 12.01 -13.47 -10.93
C ARG A 71 11.57 -14.92 -11.13
N LYS A 72 12.52 -15.84 -11.23
CA LYS A 72 12.24 -17.28 -11.36
C LYS A 72 11.37 -17.78 -10.19
N TYR A 73 11.68 -17.37 -8.96
CA TYR A 73 10.89 -17.75 -7.78
C TYR A 73 9.48 -17.16 -7.81
N ILE A 74 9.35 -15.89 -8.22
CA ILE A 74 8.04 -15.25 -8.39
C ILE A 74 7.19 -16.00 -9.41
N ASP A 75 7.79 -16.40 -10.55
CA ASP A 75 7.08 -17.09 -11.61
C ASP A 75 6.68 -18.52 -11.21
N GLU A 76 7.53 -19.24 -10.46
CA GLU A 76 7.20 -20.55 -9.90
C GLU A 76 6.06 -20.48 -8.87
N ILE A 77 6.05 -19.44 -8.01
CA ILE A 77 4.95 -19.19 -7.07
C ILE A 77 3.66 -18.89 -7.84
N ARG A 78 3.72 -18.05 -8.88
CA ARG A 78 2.56 -17.70 -9.72
C ARG A 78 1.97 -18.93 -10.42
N GLN A 79 2.82 -19.85 -10.87
CA GLN A 79 2.39 -21.11 -11.52
C GLN A 79 1.59 -22.03 -10.59
N GLN A 80 1.68 -21.83 -9.26
CA GLN A 80 0.80 -22.55 -8.33
C GLN A 80 -0.65 -22.08 -8.37
N GLY A 81 -0.99 -21.04 -9.12
CA GLY A 81 -2.36 -20.55 -9.29
C GLY A 81 -2.75 -19.41 -8.33
N VAL A 82 -1.77 -18.76 -7.72
CA VAL A 82 -1.99 -17.62 -6.82
C VAL A 82 -1.75 -16.28 -7.54
N THR A 83 -2.38 -15.22 -7.03
CA THR A 83 -2.15 -13.85 -7.52
C THR A 83 -1.05 -13.17 -6.70
N ILE A 84 -0.01 -12.69 -7.39
CA ILE A 84 1.05 -11.90 -6.75
C ILE A 84 0.55 -10.50 -6.45
N VAL A 85 0.62 -10.08 -5.19
CA VAL A 85 0.17 -8.76 -4.72
C VAL A 85 1.33 -7.77 -4.68
N VAL A 86 2.42 -8.14 -3.98
CA VAL A 86 3.60 -7.29 -3.81
C VAL A 86 4.84 -8.14 -3.55
N THR A 87 6.01 -7.59 -3.88
CA THR A 87 7.30 -8.18 -3.56
C THR A 87 8.14 -7.22 -2.75
N GLY A 88 8.82 -7.73 -1.72
CA GLY A 88 9.69 -6.94 -0.86
C GLY A 88 11.15 -7.37 -1.00
N LYS A 89 11.98 -6.52 -1.64
CA LYS A 89 13.37 -6.88 -1.96
C LYS A 89 14.27 -6.99 -0.73
N TRP A 90 14.14 -6.10 0.24
CA TRP A 90 15.04 -6.08 1.42
C TRP A 90 14.80 -7.25 2.35
N ASN A 91 13.54 -7.58 2.62
CA ASN A 91 13.15 -8.73 3.44
C ASN A 91 12.91 -10.00 2.63
N ASN A 92 13.18 -9.98 1.34
CA ASN A 92 13.12 -11.10 0.41
C ASN A 92 11.82 -11.91 0.51
N PHE A 93 10.69 -11.26 0.25
CA PHE A 93 9.38 -11.90 0.33
C PHE A 93 8.50 -11.59 -0.87
N VAL A 94 7.50 -12.45 -1.05
CA VAL A 94 6.39 -12.26 -2.00
C VAL A 94 5.08 -12.34 -1.21
N THR A 95 4.19 -11.38 -1.39
CA THR A 95 2.82 -11.49 -0.88
C THR A 95 1.90 -11.95 -1.98
N VAL A 96 1.12 -12.98 -1.69
CA VAL A 96 0.15 -13.55 -2.60
C VAL A 96 -1.26 -13.39 -2.06
N SER A 97 -2.23 -13.32 -2.96
CA SER A 97 -3.65 -13.41 -2.66
C SER A 97 -4.16 -14.78 -3.10
N CYS A 98 -4.79 -15.51 -2.19
CA CYS A 98 -5.28 -16.86 -2.44
C CYS A 98 -6.38 -17.21 -1.45
N ASN A 99 -7.47 -17.83 -1.94
CA ASN A 99 -8.56 -18.32 -1.09
C ASN A 99 -8.45 -19.81 -0.78
N ASP A 100 -7.59 -20.52 -1.50
CA ASP A 100 -7.34 -21.94 -1.32
C ASP A 100 -6.05 -22.17 -0.53
N THR A 101 -6.17 -22.63 0.70
CA THR A 101 -5.02 -22.90 1.59
C THR A 101 -4.14 -24.03 1.09
N THR A 102 -4.68 -24.97 0.30
CA THR A 102 -3.90 -26.09 -0.25
C THR A 102 -2.82 -25.60 -1.24
N LEU A 103 -3.06 -24.48 -1.90
CA LEU A 103 -2.06 -23.83 -2.77
C LEU A 103 -0.89 -23.30 -1.94
N ILE A 104 -1.18 -22.81 -0.74
CA ILE A 104 -0.14 -22.28 0.17
C ILE A 104 0.75 -23.42 0.68
N ASP A 105 0.17 -24.58 0.98
CA ASP A 105 0.95 -25.74 1.40
C ASP A 105 1.89 -26.22 0.29
N ARG A 106 1.43 -26.21 -0.98
CA ARG A 106 2.29 -26.51 -2.14
C ARG A 106 3.40 -25.48 -2.31
N ILE A 107 3.11 -24.18 -2.10
CA ILE A 107 4.12 -23.13 -2.15
C ILE A 107 5.13 -23.31 -1.02
N ALA A 108 4.69 -23.66 0.20
CA ALA A 108 5.55 -23.89 1.35
C ALA A 108 6.54 -25.04 1.11
N ALA A 109 6.19 -26.02 0.28
CA ALA A 109 7.04 -27.15 -0.08
C ALA A 109 8.13 -26.81 -1.12
N LEU A 110 8.08 -25.61 -1.74
CA LEU A 110 9.10 -25.20 -2.73
C LEU A 110 10.47 -25.02 -2.04
N PRO A 111 11.56 -25.49 -2.66
CA PRO A 111 12.88 -25.54 -2.01
C PRO A 111 13.45 -24.18 -1.59
N PHE A 112 13.06 -23.12 -2.27
CA PHE A 112 13.51 -21.75 -2.01
C PHE A 112 12.59 -20.98 -1.04
N VAL A 113 11.48 -21.56 -0.57
CA VAL A 113 10.60 -20.95 0.40
C VAL A 113 11.12 -21.23 1.81
N LEU A 114 11.23 -20.17 2.62
CA LEU A 114 11.62 -20.23 4.02
C LEU A 114 10.42 -20.45 4.94
N SER A 115 9.38 -19.64 4.75
CA SER A 115 8.15 -19.71 5.56
C SER A 115 6.97 -19.07 4.80
N THR A 116 5.77 -19.46 5.22
CA THR A 116 4.50 -18.87 4.77
C THR A 116 3.74 -18.35 5.98
N GLU A 117 3.18 -17.15 5.88
CA GLU A 117 2.46 -16.49 6.97
C GLU A 117 1.19 -15.83 6.42
N LYS A 118 0.04 -16.05 7.06
CA LYS A 118 -1.18 -15.34 6.75
C LYS A 118 -1.12 -13.95 7.34
N VAL A 119 -1.11 -12.91 6.48
CA VAL A 119 -0.89 -11.52 6.89
C VAL A 119 -2.15 -10.67 6.84
N TRP A 120 -3.19 -11.12 6.14
CA TRP A 120 -4.40 -10.33 6.01
C TRP A 120 -5.61 -11.19 5.63
N ILE A 121 -6.76 -10.83 6.22
CA ILE A 121 -8.07 -11.36 5.89
C ILE A 121 -8.91 -10.16 5.49
N SER A 122 -9.60 -10.23 4.35
CA SER A 122 -10.56 -9.17 3.99
C SER A 122 -11.59 -9.04 5.11
N PRO A 123 -11.78 -7.86 5.69
CA PRO A 123 -12.91 -7.65 6.59
C PRO A 123 -14.18 -7.92 5.80
N GLY A 124 -14.96 -8.91 6.21
CA GLY A 124 -16.29 -9.15 5.66
C GLY A 124 -17.10 -7.85 5.68
N ALA A 125 -18.00 -7.67 4.72
CA ALA A 125 -18.82 -6.46 4.56
C ALA A 125 -19.67 -6.09 5.79
N ASP A 126 -19.73 -6.95 6.81
CA ASP A 126 -20.65 -6.87 7.95
C ASP A 126 -20.01 -6.47 9.28
N LYS A 127 -18.91 -5.73 9.29
CA LYS A 127 -18.49 -5.11 10.55
C LYS A 127 -19.31 -3.85 10.77
N PRO A 128 -20.19 -3.79 11.81
CA PRO A 128 -20.88 -2.56 12.16
C PRO A 128 -19.80 -1.50 12.44
N SER A 129 -19.94 -0.36 11.80
CA SER A 129 -19.15 0.83 12.09
C SER A 129 -19.39 1.17 13.57
N MET A 130 -18.40 0.98 14.43
CA MET A 130 -18.44 1.56 15.75
C MET A 130 -18.44 3.08 15.56
N ALA A 131 -19.60 3.70 15.76
CA ALA A 131 -19.71 5.14 15.89
C ALA A 131 -18.88 5.56 17.08
N THR A 132 -17.74 6.17 16.81
CA THR A 132 -16.94 6.80 17.85
C THR A 132 -17.65 8.12 18.21
N GLU A 133 -18.10 8.23 19.45
CA GLU A 133 -18.61 9.49 19.95
C GLU A 133 -17.61 10.61 19.65
N ARG A 134 -18.12 11.68 19.07
CA ARG A 134 -17.34 12.89 18.86
C ARG A 134 -17.01 13.46 20.21
N ASP A 135 -15.74 13.39 20.62
CA ASP A 135 -15.22 14.24 21.67
C ASP A 135 -15.38 15.68 21.22
N SER A 136 -16.42 16.29 21.74
CA SER A 136 -16.69 17.70 21.55
C SER A 136 -15.65 18.52 22.30
N VAL A 137 -15.13 19.50 21.59
CA VAL A 137 -14.38 20.63 22.14
C VAL A 137 -12.94 20.35 22.56
N ILE A 138 -12.10 20.20 21.57
CA ILE A 138 -10.69 20.58 21.74
C ILE A 138 -10.68 22.11 21.85
N ASN A 139 -10.34 22.63 23.04
CA ASN A 139 -10.02 24.04 23.22
C ASN A 139 -9.03 24.43 22.12
N GLN A 140 -9.44 25.31 21.21
CA GLN A 140 -8.62 25.75 20.12
C GLN A 140 -7.40 26.48 20.70
N PRO A 141 -6.16 25.98 20.47
CA PRO A 141 -5.00 26.77 20.86
C PRO A 141 -5.05 28.11 20.12
N THR A 142 -4.73 29.16 20.82
CA THR A 142 -4.65 30.52 20.26
C THR A 142 -3.77 30.50 19.03
N MET A 143 -4.33 30.86 17.88
CA MET A 143 -3.57 31.02 16.65
C MET A 143 -2.49 32.08 16.87
N HIS A 144 -1.22 31.73 16.62
CA HIS A 144 -0.18 32.74 16.44
C HIS A 144 -0.30 33.25 15.00
N PRO A 145 -0.87 34.45 14.78
CA PRO A 145 -1.22 34.89 13.41
C PRO A 145 0.00 35.10 12.51
N ASP A 146 1.20 35.25 13.08
CA ASP A 146 2.43 35.53 12.34
C ASP A 146 3.31 34.28 12.07
N SER A 147 2.86 33.10 12.47
CA SER A 147 3.64 31.87 12.25
C SER A 147 3.28 31.19 10.93
N ILE A 148 4.29 30.90 10.10
CA ILE A 148 4.15 30.08 8.89
C ILE A 148 3.65 28.66 9.19
N TYR A 149 3.68 28.24 10.45
CA TYR A 149 3.25 26.92 10.90
C TYR A 149 1.80 26.89 11.41
N GLY A 150 1.17 28.04 11.58
CA GLY A 150 -0.19 28.12 12.10
C GLY A 150 -0.36 27.31 13.40
N ARG A 151 -1.36 26.42 13.43
CA ARG A 151 -1.63 25.56 14.59
C ARG A 151 -0.55 24.49 14.85
N ALA A 152 0.31 24.20 13.88
CA ALA A 152 1.35 23.19 14.01
C ALA A 152 2.61 23.69 14.72
N ILE A 153 2.66 24.99 15.11
CA ILE A 153 3.86 25.60 15.70
C ILE A 153 4.39 24.81 16.90
N THR A 154 3.52 24.42 17.83
CA THR A 154 3.92 23.65 19.01
C THR A 154 4.54 22.31 18.65
N GLN A 155 3.98 21.61 17.65
CA GLN A 155 4.50 20.32 17.18
C GLN A 155 5.87 20.47 16.51
N ILE A 156 6.05 21.54 15.75
CA ILE A 156 7.33 21.83 15.07
C ILE A 156 8.40 22.21 16.10
N GLN A 157 8.06 23.00 17.11
CA GLN A 157 8.96 23.41 18.18
C GLN A 157 9.39 22.25 19.09
N LEU A 158 8.52 21.27 19.32
CA LEU A 158 8.89 20.06 20.08
C LEU A 158 10.10 19.33 19.51
N SER A 159 10.27 19.37 18.19
CA SER A 159 11.41 18.76 17.50
C SER A 159 12.51 19.77 17.11
N ASN A 160 12.42 21.02 17.53
CA ASN A 160 13.27 22.13 17.09
C ASN A 160 13.27 22.31 15.55
N GLY A 161 12.19 21.96 14.88
CA GLY A 161 12.05 22.06 13.42
C GLY A 161 12.04 23.53 12.96
N ASP A 162 11.52 24.46 13.76
CA ASP A 162 11.59 25.89 13.55
C ASP A 162 13.04 26.38 13.42
N LYS A 163 13.93 25.96 14.33
CA LYS A 163 15.35 26.31 14.31
C LYS A 163 16.07 25.75 13.08
N LEU A 164 15.70 24.56 12.63
CA LEU A 164 16.24 23.99 11.37
C LEU A 164 15.80 24.83 10.17
N HIS A 165 14.57 25.27 10.13
CA HIS A 165 14.05 26.12 9.05
C HIS A 165 14.67 27.51 9.06
N GLU A 166 14.90 28.10 10.23
CA GLU A 166 15.63 29.36 10.42
C GLU A 166 17.08 29.24 9.91
N ALA A 167 17.72 28.11 10.15
CA ALA A 167 19.05 27.79 9.63
C ALA A 167 19.06 27.46 8.12
N GLY A 168 17.92 27.53 7.43
CA GLY A 168 17.80 27.34 5.98
C GLY A 168 17.54 25.90 5.54
N PHE A 169 17.46 24.93 6.46
CA PHE A 169 17.20 23.52 6.14
C PHE A 169 15.67 23.30 5.96
N LYS A 170 15.18 23.49 4.74
CA LYS A 170 13.75 23.36 4.40
C LYS A 170 13.45 22.16 3.47
N GLY A 171 14.39 21.22 3.36
CA GLY A 171 14.20 20.00 2.56
C GLY A 171 14.29 20.19 1.05
N GLN A 172 14.90 21.27 0.56
CA GLN A 172 15.06 21.51 -0.87
C GLN A 172 15.76 20.33 -1.56
N GLY A 173 15.18 19.85 -2.67
CA GLY A 173 15.69 18.71 -3.43
C GLY A 173 15.44 17.34 -2.78
N MET A 174 14.82 17.30 -1.61
CA MET A 174 14.47 16.03 -0.96
C MET A 174 13.15 15.47 -1.53
N THR A 175 13.08 14.14 -1.59
CA THR A 175 11.84 13.43 -1.92
C THR A 175 11.39 12.68 -0.68
N ILE A 176 10.14 12.86 -0.30
CA ILE A 176 9.52 12.23 0.87
C ILE A 176 8.48 11.23 0.37
N ALA A 177 8.51 10.01 0.89
CA ALA A 177 7.43 9.06 0.74
C ALA A 177 6.54 9.14 1.98
N VAL A 178 5.26 9.46 1.78
CA VAL A 178 4.26 9.42 2.83
C VAL A 178 3.45 8.14 2.65
N ILE A 179 3.34 7.34 3.71
CA ILE A 179 2.62 6.06 3.71
C ILE A 179 1.50 6.18 4.73
N ASP A 180 0.27 6.13 4.24
CA ASP A 180 -0.92 6.30 5.07
C ASP A 180 -2.09 5.46 4.50
N ALA A 181 -3.21 5.43 5.22
CA ALA A 181 -4.43 4.73 4.82
C ALA A 181 -5.15 5.39 3.63
N GLY A 182 -4.85 6.64 3.31
CA GLY A 182 -5.39 7.36 2.16
C GLY A 182 -5.04 8.84 2.18
N PHE A 183 -5.24 9.51 1.06
CA PHE A 183 -4.94 10.94 0.86
C PHE A 183 -6.12 11.63 0.19
N HIS A 184 -7.29 11.48 0.81
CA HIS A 184 -8.53 12.01 0.24
C HIS A 184 -8.45 13.52 0.00
N ASN A 185 -8.74 13.95 -1.24
CA ASN A 185 -8.75 15.35 -1.66
C ASN A 185 -7.41 16.10 -1.47
N VAL A 186 -6.27 15.41 -1.36
CA VAL A 186 -4.95 16.09 -1.23
C VAL A 186 -4.68 17.06 -2.37
N ASP A 187 -5.22 16.81 -3.56
CA ASP A 187 -5.17 17.65 -4.76
C ASP A 187 -6.06 18.90 -4.66
N LYS A 188 -7.03 18.93 -3.75
CA LYS A 188 -8.02 20.01 -3.57
C LYS A 188 -7.77 20.85 -2.32
N ILE A 189 -7.07 20.33 -1.35
CA ILE A 189 -6.77 21.03 -0.08
C ILE A 189 -5.80 22.18 -0.36
N THR A 190 -6.19 23.41 -0.06
CA THR A 190 -5.40 24.62 -0.33
C THR A 190 -3.98 24.54 0.25
N ALA A 191 -3.83 24.02 1.46
CA ALA A 191 -2.52 23.88 2.11
C ALA A 191 -1.58 22.90 1.38
N MET A 192 -2.12 22.00 0.52
CA MET A 192 -1.38 20.99 -0.22
C MET A 192 -1.12 21.35 -1.69
N GLN A 193 -1.67 22.47 -2.18
CA GLN A 193 -1.57 22.85 -3.60
C GLN A 193 -0.14 23.10 -4.09
N ASN A 194 0.78 23.45 -3.17
CA ASN A 194 2.19 23.68 -3.50
C ASN A 194 3.05 22.41 -3.44
N ILE A 195 2.47 21.24 -3.15
CA ILE A 195 3.19 19.98 -3.08
C ILE A 195 3.33 19.39 -4.48
N ARG A 196 4.56 19.09 -4.88
CA ARG A 196 4.85 18.36 -6.11
C ARG A 196 4.69 16.86 -5.88
N ILE A 197 3.54 16.31 -6.23
CA ILE A 197 3.28 14.86 -6.18
C ILE A 197 4.04 14.20 -7.34
N LEU A 198 5.01 13.33 -7.03
CA LEU A 198 5.80 12.60 -8.02
C LEU A 198 5.16 11.29 -8.44
N GLY A 199 4.30 10.73 -7.61
CA GLY A 199 3.58 9.50 -7.88
C GLY A 199 2.74 9.06 -6.70
N THR A 200 1.76 8.23 -6.99
CA THR A 200 0.86 7.63 -6.00
C THR A 200 0.75 6.14 -6.26
N LYS A 201 0.54 5.33 -5.22
CA LYS A 201 0.29 3.90 -5.36
C LYS A 201 -0.58 3.39 -4.22
N ASP A 202 -1.67 2.72 -4.59
CA ASP A 202 -2.48 1.96 -3.64
C ASP A 202 -1.97 0.52 -3.59
N PHE A 203 -1.57 0.06 -2.38
CA PHE A 203 -1.08 -1.30 -2.16
C PHE A 203 -2.20 -2.26 -1.73
N VAL A 204 -3.38 -1.74 -1.40
CA VAL A 204 -4.54 -2.53 -0.99
C VAL A 204 -5.46 -2.79 -2.18
N ASN A 205 -5.76 -1.74 -2.94
CA ASN A 205 -6.57 -1.82 -4.15
C ASN A 205 -5.87 -1.12 -5.32
N PRO A 206 -5.06 -1.84 -6.11
CA PRO A 206 -4.31 -1.26 -7.23
C PRO A 206 -5.18 -0.60 -8.32
N GLN A 207 -6.48 -0.90 -8.34
CA GLN A 207 -7.44 -0.31 -9.28
C GLN A 207 -8.03 1.02 -8.76
N ALA A 208 -7.85 1.33 -7.48
CA ALA A 208 -8.35 2.56 -6.90
C ALA A 208 -7.42 3.75 -7.15
N CYS A 209 -8.01 4.93 -7.34
CA CYS A 209 -7.26 6.17 -7.33
C CYS A 209 -7.02 6.61 -5.88
N LEU A 210 -5.76 6.75 -5.48
CA LEU A 210 -5.36 7.14 -4.11
C LEU A 210 -5.94 8.48 -3.66
N LEU A 211 -6.20 9.38 -4.60
CA LEU A 211 -6.79 10.70 -4.32
C LEU A 211 -8.27 10.60 -3.90
N TYR A 212 -8.91 9.46 -4.18
CA TYR A 212 -10.33 9.21 -3.94
C TYR A 212 -10.59 7.91 -3.17
N THR A 213 -9.55 7.24 -2.66
CA THR A 213 -9.73 6.03 -1.87
C THR A 213 -10.53 6.33 -0.62
N SER A 214 -11.41 5.41 -0.28
CA SER A 214 -12.18 5.48 0.95
C SER A 214 -11.26 5.75 2.12
N PRO A 215 -11.63 6.70 3.00
CA PRO A 215 -10.92 6.90 4.24
C PRO A 215 -10.79 5.59 4.99
N SER A 216 -9.75 5.46 5.82
CA SER A 216 -9.59 4.30 6.68
C SER A 216 -10.87 4.09 7.50
N PRO A 217 -11.16 2.89 8.00
CA PRO A 217 -12.29 2.70 8.91
C PRO A 217 -12.29 3.67 10.09
N ARG A 218 -11.12 4.20 10.44
CA ARG A 218 -10.95 5.22 11.47
C ARG A 218 -11.42 6.59 11.02
N ASP A 219 -11.21 6.93 9.74
CA ASP A 219 -11.60 8.23 9.18
C ASP A 219 -13.07 8.28 8.78
N ARG A 220 -13.71 7.12 8.52
CA ARG A 220 -15.16 7.03 8.27
C ARG A 220 -16.02 7.40 9.48
N SER A 221 -15.45 7.36 10.68
CA SER A 221 -16.16 7.77 11.90
C SER A 221 -16.21 9.29 12.10
N LEU A 222 -15.55 10.07 11.24
CA LEU A 222 -15.46 11.52 11.31
C LEU A 222 -16.28 12.26 10.22
N SER A 223 -17.00 11.53 9.37
CA SER A 223 -17.87 12.10 8.33
C SER A 223 -19.36 11.89 8.62
#